data_b874aec331c18612075fbdec78212729
#
_entry.id   b874aec331c18612075fbdec78212729
#
_cell.length_a   1.000
_cell.length_b   1.000
_cell.length_c   1.000
_cell.angle_alpha   90.00
_cell.angle_beta   90.00
_cell.angle_gamma   90.00
#
_symmetry.space_group_name_H-M   'P 1'
#
loop_
_entity.id
_entity.type
_entity.pdbx_description
1 polymer ?
#
loop_
_entity_poly.entity_id
_entity_poly.type
_entity_poly.pdbx_seq_one_letter_code
_entity_poly.pdbx_strand_id
1 'polypeptide(L)'
;QALGMEVEVPEIPLDEIYNPYKGLRAFQEADADDFFGREALTGQLLARLIEPGEGSRFLAVVGPSGSGKSSVVKAGLLPALRKGALPGSEGWFITEMLPGTHPLEELERALLGIATDPELDLKEELAKEFDGLLRAAWLALPSRGGELLLVIDQFEELFVLVQDEAEREHFLELLHTAVTDKHSFIRVVVTLRADFYDRPLMYPNFSTLMQQRTEVVVPLTSEELEQVIRTPAERVGAVLEKGLEATIVADVAEQPGALPLLQYALTELFERREGRMLTTEAYQAIDGVLGALGRRAEQVYGGLDKGGKYAARQLFLRLVTLGEGTEDTRRRVPRSELESIFPNNQSIVSNIIDAFGQARLLTFDRDPLTREPTVEVAHEALLQEWRRLREWLDESRADIRMQRVLGNASAEWLEAARDPGFLLRGSRLEQFEAWVVGSDLALTADEGAFMDASLAERRAREAAEAERQAREAKMERRSRNFLRGLVVVLAVAAVVAVALSVFAFTQRDRALLAERDAVEQREQALTQASIGLASQSMQEIDSTAPERSVLLALE
;
A
#
# COMPACT_ATOMS: atom_id res chain seq x y z
N GLN A 1 51.10 36.32 -10.04
CA GLN A 1 50.78 36.75 -8.68
C GLN A 1 49.30 36.56 -8.47
N ALA A 2 48.89 35.38 -8.00
CA ALA A 2 47.55 35.11 -7.50
C ALA A 2 47.51 35.61 -6.06
N LEU A 3 46.74 36.66 -5.80
CA LEU A 3 46.39 37.11 -4.47
C LEU A 3 45.56 36.01 -3.83
N GLY A 4 46.16 35.32 -2.84
CA GLY A 4 45.40 34.51 -1.90
C GLY A 4 44.49 35.43 -1.10
N MET A 5 43.22 35.47 -1.45
CA MET A 5 42.21 35.97 -0.53
C MET A 5 42.01 34.86 0.52
N GLU A 6 42.61 35.06 1.70
CA GLU A 6 42.19 34.34 2.90
C GLU A 6 40.73 34.73 3.13
N VAL A 7 39.83 33.77 2.96
CA VAL A 7 38.41 33.94 3.35
C VAL A 7 38.43 34.05 4.87
N GLU A 8 38.13 35.22 5.41
CA GLU A 8 37.88 35.40 6.85
C GLU A 8 36.65 34.56 7.25
N VAL A 9 36.91 33.39 7.83
CA VAL A 9 35.87 32.55 8.41
C VAL A 9 35.34 33.28 9.65
N PRO A 10 34.04 33.50 9.78
CA PRO A 10 33.44 34.16 10.94
C PRO A 10 33.89 33.47 12.24
N GLU A 11 34.34 34.24 13.24
CA GLU A 11 34.67 33.73 14.57
C GLU A 11 33.38 33.41 15.37
N ILE A 12 32.62 32.41 14.93
CA ILE A 12 31.45 31.90 15.65
C ILE A 12 31.95 31.08 16.85
N PRO A 13 31.40 31.26 18.08
CA PRO A 13 31.77 30.42 19.23
C PRO A 13 31.55 28.94 18.94
N LEU A 14 32.42 28.05 19.46
CA LEU A 14 32.35 26.60 19.18
C LEU A 14 31.01 25.93 19.58
N ASP A 15 30.37 26.44 20.61
CA ASP A 15 29.09 26.01 21.13
C ASP A 15 27.88 26.50 20.29
N GLU A 16 28.08 27.48 19.43
CA GLU A 16 27.08 27.99 18.50
C GLU A 16 27.17 27.35 17.10
N ILE A 17 28.19 26.51 16.85
CA ILE A 17 28.39 25.84 15.57
C ILE A 17 27.35 24.71 15.44
N TYR A 18 26.34 24.90 14.58
CA TYR A 18 25.36 23.86 14.24
C TYR A 18 25.76 23.11 12.97
N ASN A 19 25.21 21.91 12.80
CA ASN A 19 25.45 21.10 11.60
C ASN A 19 24.62 21.62 10.42
N PRO A 20 25.25 22.20 9.37
CA PRO A 20 24.52 22.74 8.23
C PRO A 20 24.02 21.67 7.25
N TYR A 21 24.60 20.46 7.31
CA TYR A 21 24.21 19.35 6.45
C TYR A 21 22.96 18.64 6.97
N LYS A 22 22.09 18.22 6.04
CA LYS A 22 20.73 17.75 6.41
C LYS A 22 20.58 16.23 6.44
N GLY A 23 21.64 15.49 6.15
CA GLY A 23 21.63 14.04 6.08
C GLY A 23 20.73 13.55 4.95
N LEU A 24 19.86 12.58 5.24
CA LEU A 24 19.00 11.97 4.23
C LEU A 24 17.70 12.74 3.94
N ARG A 25 17.35 13.75 4.73
CA ARG A 25 16.14 14.54 4.48
C ARG A 25 16.38 15.56 3.35
N ALA A 26 15.34 15.81 2.57
CA ALA A 26 15.36 16.91 1.62
C ALA A 26 15.46 18.26 2.34
N PHE A 27 16.20 19.19 1.76
CA PHE A 27 16.22 20.58 2.23
C PHE A 27 14.82 21.18 2.13
N GLN A 28 14.42 21.90 3.16
CA GLN A 28 13.13 22.60 3.26
C GLN A 28 13.33 24.10 3.05
N GLU A 29 12.27 24.86 2.92
CA GLU A 29 12.31 26.33 2.79
C GLU A 29 13.14 26.99 3.92
N ALA A 30 13.02 26.50 5.15
CA ALA A 30 13.79 26.96 6.31
C ALA A 30 15.29 26.67 6.22
N ASP A 31 15.72 25.76 5.35
CA ASP A 31 17.12 25.39 5.16
C ASP A 31 17.77 26.13 3.98
N ALA A 32 17.09 27.11 3.38
CA ALA A 32 17.54 27.82 2.17
C ALA A 32 18.94 28.45 2.31
N ASP A 33 19.25 28.91 3.51
CA ASP A 33 20.55 29.53 3.79
C ASP A 33 21.72 28.52 3.82
N ASP A 34 21.45 27.23 3.95
CA ASP A 34 22.43 26.13 3.91
C ASP A 34 22.43 25.41 2.54
N PHE A 35 21.60 25.85 1.59
CA PHE A 35 21.42 25.21 0.29
C PHE A 35 22.25 25.92 -0.78
N PHE A 36 23.28 25.24 -1.29
CA PHE A 36 24.26 25.76 -2.26
C PHE A 36 24.47 24.81 -3.44
N GLY A 37 25.09 25.32 -4.51
CA GLY A 37 25.47 24.53 -5.68
C GLY A 37 24.34 24.23 -6.66
N ARG A 38 23.17 24.88 -6.51
CA ARG A 38 22.02 24.75 -7.43
C ARG A 38 21.44 26.10 -7.87
N GLU A 39 22.22 27.16 -7.76
CA GLU A 39 21.82 28.52 -8.09
C GLU A 39 21.45 28.63 -9.59
N ALA A 40 22.25 28.01 -10.47
CA ALA A 40 21.99 27.99 -11.91
C ALA A 40 20.66 27.29 -12.24
N LEU A 41 20.43 26.11 -11.68
CA LEU A 41 19.17 25.37 -11.88
C LEU A 41 17.98 26.13 -11.30
N THR A 42 18.10 26.74 -10.13
CA THR A 42 17.05 27.58 -9.53
C THR A 42 16.72 28.75 -10.46
N GLY A 43 17.73 29.40 -11.05
CA GLY A 43 17.53 30.44 -12.06
C GLY A 43 16.80 29.95 -13.33
N GLN A 44 17.12 28.74 -13.78
CA GLN A 44 16.41 28.10 -14.91
C GLN A 44 14.95 27.83 -14.57
N LEU A 45 14.64 27.27 -13.40
CA LEU A 45 13.25 27.03 -12.95
C LEU A 45 12.45 28.34 -12.90
N LEU A 46 13.04 29.42 -12.37
CA LEU A 46 12.41 30.75 -12.35
C LEU A 46 12.14 31.26 -13.76
N ALA A 47 13.10 31.14 -14.68
CA ALA A 47 12.94 31.55 -16.07
C ALA A 47 11.81 30.75 -16.75
N ARG A 48 11.73 29.45 -16.52
CA ARG A 48 10.68 28.58 -17.07
C ARG A 48 9.28 28.96 -16.56
N LEU A 49 9.15 29.40 -15.30
CA LEU A 49 7.85 29.79 -14.72
C LEU A 49 7.27 31.09 -15.34
N ILE A 50 8.10 31.95 -15.94
CA ILE A 50 7.65 33.20 -16.62
C ILE A 50 7.65 33.09 -18.13
N GLU A 51 8.21 32.03 -18.70
CA GLU A 51 8.25 31.80 -20.13
C GLU A 51 6.83 31.72 -20.71
N PRO A 52 6.43 32.64 -21.66
CA PRO A 52 5.08 32.63 -22.18
C PRO A 52 4.84 31.43 -23.10
N GLY A 53 3.62 30.91 -23.09
CA GLY A 53 3.23 29.80 -23.94
C GLY A 53 2.06 29.00 -23.38
N GLU A 54 1.63 28.01 -24.12
CA GLU A 54 0.64 27.06 -23.64
C GLU A 54 1.20 26.26 -22.47
N GLY A 55 0.41 26.08 -21.41
CA GLY A 55 0.87 25.42 -20.18
C GLY A 55 1.95 26.20 -19.41
N SER A 56 2.12 27.52 -19.63
CA SER A 56 3.12 28.35 -18.92
C SER A 56 2.98 28.35 -17.41
N ARG A 57 1.84 27.90 -16.91
CA ARG A 57 1.54 27.74 -15.47
C ARG A 57 1.90 26.35 -14.91
N PHE A 58 2.46 25.47 -15.75
CA PHE A 58 2.91 24.12 -15.34
C PHE A 58 4.44 24.01 -15.47
N LEU A 59 5.07 23.32 -14.55
CA LEU A 59 6.49 22.96 -14.61
C LEU A 59 6.73 21.60 -13.97
N ALA A 60 7.28 20.65 -14.72
CA ALA A 60 7.74 19.37 -14.20
C ALA A 60 9.26 19.40 -13.99
N VAL A 61 9.69 19.12 -12.76
CA VAL A 61 11.10 18.98 -12.38
C VAL A 61 11.42 17.49 -12.32
N VAL A 62 12.14 16.99 -13.33
CA VAL A 62 12.37 15.56 -13.55
C VAL A 62 13.82 15.19 -13.32
N GLY A 63 14.08 14.04 -12.69
CA GLY A 63 15.46 13.55 -12.52
C GLY A 63 15.50 12.24 -11.74
N PRO A 64 16.66 11.56 -11.69
CA PRO A 64 16.83 10.32 -10.94
C PRO A 64 16.47 10.47 -9.46
N SER A 65 16.21 9.33 -8.77
CA SER A 65 16.12 9.35 -7.30
C SER A 65 17.41 9.92 -6.71
N GLY A 66 17.28 10.73 -5.65
CA GLY A 66 18.45 11.34 -5.00
C GLY A 66 19.15 12.49 -5.79
N SER A 67 18.60 12.96 -6.92
CA SER A 67 19.19 14.07 -7.69
C SER A 67 18.97 15.47 -7.07
N GLY A 68 18.17 15.56 -6.01
CA GLY A 68 17.90 16.83 -5.32
C GLY A 68 16.67 17.59 -5.84
N LYS A 69 15.75 16.97 -6.61
CA LYS A 69 14.52 17.59 -7.13
C LYS A 69 13.71 18.34 -6.07
N SER A 70 13.33 17.63 -5.00
CA SER A 70 12.55 18.21 -3.90
C SER A 70 13.31 19.36 -3.21
N SER A 71 14.62 19.20 -3.02
CA SER A 71 15.46 20.22 -2.38
C SER A 71 15.58 21.49 -3.23
N VAL A 72 15.78 21.38 -4.55
CA VAL A 72 15.88 22.58 -5.41
C VAL A 72 14.56 23.32 -5.50
N VAL A 73 13.42 22.60 -5.48
CA VAL A 73 12.12 23.26 -5.40
C VAL A 73 11.94 23.93 -4.04
N LYS A 74 12.07 23.18 -2.93
CA LYS A 74 11.76 23.66 -1.57
C LYS A 74 12.75 24.68 -1.02
N ALA A 75 14.06 24.44 -1.18
CA ALA A 75 15.10 25.32 -0.64
C ALA A 75 15.70 26.28 -1.67
N GLY A 76 15.47 26.06 -2.97
CA GLY A 76 15.91 26.96 -4.03
C GLY A 76 14.77 27.84 -4.56
N LEU A 77 13.80 27.23 -5.22
CA LEU A 77 12.74 27.94 -5.92
C LEU A 77 11.80 28.70 -5.00
N LEU A 78 11.24 28.04 -3.96
CA LEU A 78 10.25 28.66 -3.07
C LEU A 78 10.82 29.87 -2.32
N PRO A 79 12.01 29.83 -1.68
CA PRO A 79 12.60 31.00 -1.04
C PRO A 79 12.87 32.15 -2.02
N ALA A 80 13.26 31.85 -3.26
CA ALA A 80 13.49 32.86 -4.28
C ALA A 80 12.17 33.57 -4.67
N LEU A 81 11.07 32.81 -4.82
CA LEU A 81 9.72 33.35 -5.06
C LEU A 81 9.25 34.22 -3.89
N ARG A 82 9.44 33.77 -2.64
CA ARG A 82 9.12 34.54 -1.44
C ARG A 82 9.88 35.87 -1.36
N LYS A 83 11.12 35.92 -1.90
CA LYS A 83 11.95 37.11 -1.97
C LYS A 83 11.61 38.00 -3.19
N GLY A 84 10.57 37.67 -3.96
CA GLY A 84 10.14 38.46 -5.12
C GLY A 84 11.03 38.28 -6.37
N ALA A 85 11.64 37.11 -6.55
CA ALA A 85 12.45 36.84 -7.75
C ALA A 85 11.66 36.92 -9.06
N LEU A 86 10.35 36.74 -9.00
CA LEU A 86 9.42 37.02 -10.10
C LEU A 86 8.47 38.14 -9.71
N PRO A 87 8.03 38.97 -10.69
CA PRO A 87 7.13 40.09 -10.39
C PRO A 87 5.87 39.64 -9.64
N GLY A 88 5.65 40.12 -8.42
CA GLY A 88 4.48 39.82 -7.58
C GLY A 88 4.51 38.46 -6.87
N SER A 89 5.59 37.67 -7.02
CA SER A 89 5.68 36.34 -6.42
C SER A 89 5.77 36.37 -4.89
N GLU A 90 6.20 37.46 -4.28
CA GLU A 90 6.19 37.67 -2.83
C GLU A 90 4.77 37.61 -2.23
N GLY A 91 3.74 37.86 -3.06
CA GLY A 91 2.33 37.78 -2.69
C GLY A 91 1.64 36.47 -3.04
N TRP A 92 2.35 35.50 -3.60
CA TRP A 92 1.72 34.24 -3.98
C TRP A 92 1.39 33.37 -2.74
N PHE A 93 0.26 32.72 -2.81
CA PHE A 93 -0.05 31.63 -1.88
C PHE A 93 0.66 30.38 -2.35
N ILE A 94 1.40 29.74 -1.45
CA ILE A 94 2.17 28.52 -1.79
C ILE A 94 1.67 27.40 -0.88
N THR A 95 1.32 26.28 -1.49
CA THR A 95 0.97 25.06 -0.78
C THR A 95 1.66 23.85 -1.40
N GLU A 96 1.95 22.86 -0.57
CA GLU A 96 2.66 21.65 -0.95
C GLU A 96 1.82 20.41 -0.64
N MET A 97 1.91 19.39 -1.50
CA MET A 97 1.29 18.09 -1.26
C MET A 97 2.13 16.95 -1.81
N LEU A 98 1.84 15.75 -1.32
CA LEU A 98 2.19 14.47 -1.93
C LEU A 98 0.89 13.85 -2.46
N PRO A 99 0.87 13.13 -3.59
CA PRO A 99 -0.35 12.49 -4.09
C PRO A 99 -0.95 11.45 -3.14
N GLY A 100 -0.10 10.63 -2.52
CA GLY A 100 -0.54 9.56 -1.63
C GLY A 100 -1.44 8.53 -2.31
N THR A 101 -2.28 7.85 -1.53
CA THR A 101 -3.27 6.86 -2.02
C THR A 101 -4.57 7.51 -2.50
N HIS A 102 -4.90 8.71 -2.01
CA HIS A 102 -6.12 9.46 -2.31
C HIS A 102 -5.78 10.92 -2.68
N PRO A 103 -5.36 11.17 -3.93
CA PRO A 103 -4.80 12.47 -4.34
C PRO A 103 -5.80 13.62 -4.24
N LEU A 104 -7.09 13.36 -4.37
CA LEU A 104 -8.14 14.39 -4.22
C LEU A 104 -8.27 14.86 -2.75
N GLU A 105 -8.13 13.96 -1.79
CA GLU A 105 -8.15 14.31 -0.37
C GLU A 105 -6.87 15.05 0.06
N GLU A 106 -5.72 14.68 -0.50
CA GLU A 106 -4.47 15.40 -0.28
C GLU A 106 -4.54 16.82 -0.87
N LEU A 107 -5.13 16.97 -2.06
CA LEU A 107 -5.35 18.26 -2.70
C LEU A 107 -6.30 19.16 -1.89
N GLU A 108 -7.41 18.62 -1.40
CA GLU A 108 -8.32 19.32 -0.49
C GLU A 108 -7.57 19.84 0.74
N ARG A 109 -6.79 18.99 1.37
CA ARG A 109 -6.02 19.32 2.57
C ARG A 109 -4.98 20.41 2.31
N ALA A 110 -4.29 20.34 1.18
CA ALA A 110 -3.34 21.34 0.77
C ALA A 110 -4.00 22.71 0.59
N LEU A 111 -5.20 22.75 0.02
CA LEU A 111 -5.99 23.98 -0.14
C LEU A 111 -6.52 24.49 1.21
N LEU A 112 -7.01 23.61 2.08
CA LEU A 112 -7.46 23.98 3.43
C LEU A 112 -6.32 24.53 4.29
N GLY A 113 -5.07 24.10 4.04
CA GLY A 113 -3.88 24.63 4.73
C GLY A 113 -3.62 26.12 4.50
N ILE A 114 -4.14 26.70 3.42
CA ILE A 114 -4.05 28.13 3.10
C ILE A 114 -5.37 28.86 3.24
N ALA A 115 -6.47 28.15 3.52
CA ALA A 115 -7.80 28.73 3.64
C ALA A 115 -7.94 29.56 4.93
N THR A 116 -8.76 30.62 4.85
CA THR A 116 -9.13 31.43 6.03
C THR A 116 -10.14 30.72 6.90
N ASP A 117 -10.98 29.88 6.28
CA ASP A 117 -12.00 29.09 6.95
C ASP A 117 -11.59 27.60 6.87
N PRO A 118 -11.18 26.98 7.99
CA PRO A 118 -10.77 25.57 7.99
C PRO A 118 -11.96 24.58 7.93
N GLU A 119 -13.20 25.05 8.04
CA GLU A 119 -14.42 24.23 7.96
C GLU A 119 -15.00 24.17 6.52
N LEU A 120 -14.31 24.76 5.52
CA LEU A 120 -14.69 24.64 4.13
C LEU A 120 -14.72 23.17 3.70
N ASP A 121 -15.80 22.78 3.04
CA ASP A 121 -15.92 21.50 2.36
C ASP A 121 -15.60 21.69 0.87
N LEU A 122 -14.43 21.23 0.45
CA LEU A 122 -13.96 21.36 -0.94
C LEU A 122 -14.13 20.04 -1.72
N LYS A 123 -14.49 18.93 -1.04
CA LYS A 123 -14.64 17.60 -1.67
C LYS A 123 -15.64 17.62 -2.82
N GLU A 124 -16.81 18.24 -2.59
CA GLU A 124 -17.82 18.35 -3.64
C GLU A 124 -17.33 19.10 -4.86
N GLU A 125 -16.56 20.19 -4.68
CA GLU A 125 -16.03 20.96 -5.81
C GLU A 125 -14.97 20.19 -6.57
N LEU A 126 -14.04 19.52 -5.88
CA LEU A 126 -12.98 18.73 -6.48
C LEU A 126 -13.52 17.48 -7.21
N ALA A 127 -14.67 16.94 -6.78
CA ALA A 127 -15.25 15.74 -7.38
C ALA A 127 -16.15 16.01 -8.60
N LYS A 128 -16.62 17.26 -8.81
CA LYS A 128 -17.70 17.55 -9.79
C LYS A 128 -17.25 17.59 -11.24
N GLU A 129 -16.34 18.48 -11.58
CA GLU A 129 -15.95 18.77 -12.96
C GLU A 129 -14.46 19.10 -13.06
N PHE A 130 -13.92 19.14 -14.27
CA PHE A 130 -12.49 19.40 -14.49
C PHE A 130 -12.01 20.79 -14.05
N ASP A 131 -12.90 21.78 -13.92
CA ASP A 131 -12.61 23.11 -13.36
C ASP A 131 -12.74 23.14 -11.80
N GLY A 132 -13.02 22.01 -11.17
CA GLY A 132 -13.21 21.89 -9.73
C GLY A 132 -12.03 22.42 -8.91
N LEU A 133 -10.79 22.22 -9.38
CA LEU A 133 -9.61 22.79 -8.70
C LEU A 133 -9.59 24.31 -8.75
N LEU A 134 -9.98 24.94 -9.86
CA LEU A 134 -10.08 26.41 -9.95
C LEU A 134 -11.10 26.95 -8.96
N ARG A 135 -12.27 26.31 -8.86
CA ARG A 135 -13.33 26.71 -7.93
C ARG A 135 -12.93 26.51 -6.48
N ALA A 136 -12.39 25.34 -6.16
CA ALA A 136 -11.90 25.01 -4.81
C ALA A 136 -10.81 25.99 -4.35
N ALA A 137 -9.83 26.27 -5.20
CA ALA A 137 -8.77 27.22 -4.90
C ALA A 137 -9.32 28.65 -4.74
N TRP A 138 -10.30 29.04 -5.56
CA TRP A 138 -10.93 30.36 -5.42
C TRP A 138 -11.70 30.54 -4.10
N LEU A 139 -12.31 29.46 -3.61
CA LEU A 139 -12.98 29.44 -2.29
C LEU A 139 -11.98 29.48 -1.13
N ALA A 140 -10.85 28.78 -1.28
CA ALA A 140 -9.84 28.66 -0.24
C ALA A 140 -8.99 29.92 -0.07
N LEU A 141 -8.71 30.67 -1.16
CA LEU A 141 -7.79 31.80 -1.10
C LEU A 141 -8.32 32.95 -0.22
N PRO A 142 -7.50 33.46 0.72
CA PRO A 142 -7.87 34.53 1.64
C PRO A 142 -8.16 35.88 0.97
N SER A 143 -7.60 36.12 -0.22
CA SER A 143 -7.78 37.38 -0.93
C SER A 143 -8.06 37.15 -2.41
N ARG A 144 -9.01 37.89 -2.99
CA ARG A 144 -9.32 37.89 -4.41
C ARG A 144 -8.16 38.53 -5.18
N GLY A 145 -7.55 37.80 -6.12
CA GLY A 145 -6.50 38.31 -7.02
C GLY A 145 -5.08 37.87 -6.68
N GLY A 146 -4.87 36.99 -5.68
CA GLY A 146 -3.59 36.33 -5.44
C GLY A 146 -3.38 35.13 -6.39
N GLU A 147 -2.13 34.90 -6.83
CA GLU A 147 -1.78 33.66 -7.52
C GLU A 147 -1.52 32.54 -6.49
N LEU A 148 -1.90 31.31 -6.85
CA LEU A 148 -1.64 30.09 -6.10
C LEU A 148 -0.51 29.29 -6.78
N LEU A 149 0.53 28.94 -6.05
CA LEU A 149 1.51 27.94 -6.45
C LEU A 149 1.23 26.63 -5.68
N LEU A 150 0.82 25.63 -6.42
CA LEU A 150 0.67 24.25 -5.92
C LEU A 150 1.93 23.45 -6.28
N VAL A 151 2.63 22.98 -5.26
CA VAL A 151 3.80 22.09 -5.41
C VAL A 151 3.37 20.67 -5.10
N ILE A 152 3.51 19.77 -6.07
CA ILE A 152 3.22 18.35 -5.90
C ILE A 152 4.56 17.62 -5.93
N ASP A 153 5.05 17.28 -4.76
CA ASP A 153 6.30 16.54 -4.61
C ASP A 153 6.05 15.03 -4.76
N GLN A 154 7.02 14.28 -5.28
CA GLN A 154 6.94 12.83 -5.53
C GLN A 154 5.70 12.43 -6.38
N PHE A 155 5.53 13.11 -7.52
CA PHE A 155 4.38 12.89 -8.41
C PHE A 155 4.24 11.44 -8.92
N GLU A 156 5.33 10.66 -8.86
CA GLU A 156 5.32 9.22 -9.14
C GLU A 156 4.37 8.43 -8.23
N GLU A 157 4.07 8.91 -7.01
CA GLU A 157 3.13 8.25 -6.10
C GLU A 157 1.73 8.11 -6.71
N LEU A 158 1.32 9.06 -7.55
CA LEU A 158 0.05 9.01 -8.29
C LEU A 158 -0.07 7.73 -9.14
N PHE A 159 1.05 7.23 -9.67
CA PHE A 159 1.07 6.06 -10.56
C PHE A 159 1.39 4.75 -9.81
N VAL A 160 1.91 4.84 -8.59
CA VAL A 160 2.29 3.69 -7.77
C VAL A 160 1.24 3.36 -6.73
N LEU A 161 0.68 4.38 -6.07
CA LEU A 161 -0.18 4.20 -4.89
C LEU A 161 -1.67 4.26 -5.22
N VAL A 162 -2.07 5.08 -6.21
CA VAL A 162 -3.48 5.22 -6.60
C VAL A 162 -3.88 4.04 -7.48
N GLN A 163 -4.79 3.21 -7.00
CA GLN A 163 -5.25 2.01 -7.71
C GLN A 163 -6.42 2.29 -8.66
N ASP A 164 -7.26 3.28 -8.33
CA ASP A 164 -8.40 3.66 -9.16
C ASP A 164 -7.94 4.53 -10.34
N GLU A 165 -8.06 3.97 -11.54
CA GLU A 165 -7.71 4.66 -12.79
C GLU A 165 -8.59 5.90 -13.03
N ALA A 166 -9.86 5.86 -12.65
CA ALA A 166 -10.78 6.97 -12.83
C ALA A 166 -10.42 8.14 -11.90
N GLU A 167 -10.01 7.87 -10.66
CA GLU A 167 -9.53 8.89 -9.73
C GLU A 167 -8.23 9.54 -10.23
N ARG A 168 -7.30 8.72 -10.75
CA ARG A 168 -6.04 9.20 -11.33
C ARG A 168 -6.28 10.10 -12.56
N GLU A 169 -7.11 9.66 -13.49
CA GLU A 169 -7.46 10.42 -14.69
C GLU A 169 -8.14 11.75 -14.33
N HIS A 170 -9.10 11.71 -13.40
CA HIS A 170 -9.78 12.91 -12.90
C HIS A 170 -8.80 13.90 -12.26
N PHE A 171 -7.89 13.44 -11.41
CA PHE A 171 -6.87 14.29 -10.79
C PHE A 171 -5.98 14.99 -11.85
N LEU A 172 -5.53 14.24 -12.87
CA LEU A 172 -4.73 14.79 -13.95
C LEU A 172 -5.50 15.84 -14.79
N GLU A 173 -6.79 15.61 -15.05
CA GLU A 173 -7.64 16.57 -15.77
C GLU A 173 -7.92 17.84 -14.95
N LEU A 174 -8.06 17.74 -13.63
CA LEU A 174 -8.14 18.90 -12.74
C LEU A 174 -6.88 19.77 -12.86
N LEU A 175 -5.69 19.15 -12.80
CA LEU A 175 -4.42 19.85 -12.95
C LEU A 175 -4.27 20.45 -14.34
N HIS A 176 -4.57 19.70 -15.41
CA HIS A 176 -4.51 20.17 -16.77
C HIS A 176 -5.39 21.41 -16.97
N THR A 177 -6.64 21.35 -16.57
CA THR A 177 -7.58 22.47 -16.67
C THR A 177 -7.09 23.68 -15.87
N ALA A 178 -6.61 23.43 -14.63
CA ALA A 178 -6.11 24.51 -13.78
C ALA A 178 -4.92 25.28 -14.38
N VAL A 179 -4.06 24.63 -15.17
CA VAL A 179 -2.88 25.30 -15.76
C VAL A 179 -3.08 25.81 -17.19
N THR A 180 -4.12 25.37 -17.89
CA THR A 180 -4.41 25.76 -19.29
C THR A 180 -5.54 26.78 -19.44
N ASP A 181 -6.40 26.91 -18.41
CA ASP A 181 -7.47 27.91 -18.45
C ASP A 181 -6.88 29.33 -18.54
N LYS A 182 -7.45 30.16 -19.40
CA LYS A 182 -6.98 31.52 -19.68
C LYS A 182 -7.15 32.49 -18.48
N HIS A 183 -8.08 32.19 -17.59
CA HIS A 183 -8.37 32.98 -16.40
C HIS A 183 -7.76 32.36 -15.14
N SER A 184 -6.95 31.33 -15.32
CA SER A 184 -6.33 30.66 -14.18
C SER A 184 -5.37 31.57 -13.44
N PHE A 185 -5.40 31.47 -12.14
CA PHE A 185 -4.47 32.04 -11.18
C PHE A 185 -3.63 30.96 -10.48
N ILE A 186 -3.72 29.70 -10.94
CA ILE A 186 -3.02 28.55 -10.37
C ILE A 186 -1.78 28.23 -11.20
N ARG A 187 -0.65 28.06 -10.54
CA ARG A 187 0.58 27.47 -11.08
C ARG A 187 0.83 26.13 -10.41
N VAL A 188 1.30 25.17 -11.16
CA VAL A 188 1.62 23.83 -10.65
C VAL A 188 3.08 23.51 -10.94
N VAL A 189 3.81 23.12 -9.89
CA VAL A 189 5.16 22.56 -10.01
C VAL A 189 5.11 21.13 -9.50
N VAL A 190 5.53 20.17 -10.33
CA VAL A 190 5.62 18.77 -9.91
C VAL A 190 7.06 18.31 -9.88
N THR A 191 7.44 17.50 -8.91
CA THR A 191 8.69 16.75 -8.96
C THR A 191 8.40 15.32 -9.36
N LEU A 192 9.15 14.77 -10.30
CA LEU A 192 8.93 13.42 -10.82
C LEU A 192 10.24 12.67 -10.99
N ARG A 193 10.28 11.41 -10.60
CA ARG A 193 11.40 10.52 -10.89
C ARG A 193 11.49 10.23 -12.39
N ALA A 194 12.71 10.22 -12.92
CA ALA A 194 12.95 10.02 -14.36
C ALA A 194 12.47 8.64 -14.87
N ASP A 195 12.53 7.61 -14.01
CA ASP A 195 12.05 6.26 -14.32
C ASP A 195 10.52 6.12 -14.38
N PHE A 196 9.78 7.17 -13.99
CA PHE A 196 8.32 7.27 -14.12
C PHE A 196 7.88 8.25 -15.19
N TYR A 197 8.81 8.83 -15.97
CA TYR A 197 8.48 9.87 -16.95
C TYR A 197 7.49 9.42 -18.04
N ASP A 198 7.49 8.14 -18.40
CA ASP A 198 6.58 7.55 -19.37
C ASP A 198 5.12 7.50 -18.88
N ARG A 199 4.88 7.44 -17.57
CA ARG A 199 3.54 7.27 -17.00
C ARG A 199 2.60 8.44 -17.29
N PRO A 200 2.93 9.71 -16.99
CA PRO A 200 2.08 10.84 -17.35
C PRO A 200 1.90 11.03 -18.87
N LEU A 201 2.81 10.48 -19.70
CA LEU A 201 2.69 10.55 -21.16
C LEU A 201 1.57 9.68 -21.72
N MET A 202 1.05 8.72 -20.95
CA MET A 202 -0.10 7.90 -21.34
C MET A 202 -1.41 8.70 -21.38
N TYR A 203 -1.47 9.87 -20.73
CA TYR A 203 -2.65 10.74 -20.68
C TYR A 203 -2.51 11.87 -21.72
N PRO A 204 -3.29 11.88 -22.81
CA PRO A 204 -3.04 12.74 -23.97
C PRO A 204 -2.91 14.23 -23.66
N ASN A 205 -3.81 14.77 -22.84
CA ASN A 205 -3.80 16.18 -22.45
C ASN A 205 -2.58 16.52 -21.60
N PHE A 206 -2.27 15.66 -20.63
CA PHE A 206 -1.15 15.86 -19.71
C PHE A 206 0.22 15.62 -20.38
N SER A 207 0.27 14.73 -21.39
CA SER A 207 1.50 14.44 -22.14
C SER A 207 2.06 15.68 -22.84
N THR A 208 1.19 16.55 -23.37
CA THR A 208 1.61 17.81 -24.01
C THR A 208 2.28 18.75 -23.03
N LEU A 209 1.73 18.89 -21.81
CA LEU A 209 2.33 19.67 -20.73
C LEU A 209 3.72 19.14 -20.37
N MET A 210 3.82 17.83 -20.16
CA MET A 210 5.10 17.18 -19.82
C MET A 210 6.16 17.41 -20.87
N GLN A 211 5.84 17.24 -22.17
CA GLN A 211 6.80 17.42 -23.26
C GLN A 211 7.30 18.87 -23.38
N GLN A 212 6.45 19.85 -23.15
CA GLN A 212 6.78 21.25 -23.33
C GLN A 212 7.37 21.91 -22.09
N ARG A 213 7.00 21.43 -20.90
CA ARG A 213 7.21 22.12 -19.61
C ARG A 213 8.00 21.27 -18.63
N THR A 214 8.92 20.44 -19.10
CA THR A 214 9.83 19.66 -18.27
C THR A 214 11.20 20.36 -18.18
N GLU A 215 11.75 20.40 -16.96
CA GLU A 215 13.13 20.77 -16.66
C GLU A 215 13.82 19.56 -16.01
N VAL A 216 14.98 19.18 -16.57
CA VAL A 216 15.68 17.98 -16.13
C VAL A 216 16.78 18.34 -15.13
N VAL A 217 16.72 17.73 -13.95
CA VAL A 217 17.76 17.85 -12.92
C VAL A 217 18.94 16.96 -13.28
N VAL A 218 19.97 17.57 -13.82
CA VAL A 218 21.23 16.89 -14.16
C VAL A 218 22.13 16.74 -12.94
N PRO A 219 23.10 15.79 -12.94
CA PRO A 219 24.11 15.69 -11.90
C PRO A 219 24.85 17.01 -11.66
N LEU A 220 25.33 17.23 -10.45
CA LEU A 220 26.17 18.39 -10.12
C LEU A 220 27.52 18.29 -10.84
N THR A 221 28.01 19.43 -11.30
CA THR A 221 29.41 19.57 -11.75
C THR A 221 30.37 19.47 -10.55
N SER A 222 31.67 19.29 -10.82
CA SER A 222 32.67 19.28 -9.73
C SER A 222 32.67 20.58 -8.94
N GLU A 223 32.50 21.71 -9.61
CA GLU A 223 32.45 23.04 -8.97
C GLU A 223 31.21 23.20 -8.08
N GLU A 224 30.04 22.69 -8.56
CA GLU A 224 28.82 22.68 -7.76
C GLU A 224 28.95 21.75 -6.56
N LEU A 225 29.57 20.56 -6.70
CA LEU A 225 29.87 19.65 -5.59
C LEU A 225 30.80 20.30 -4.55
N GLU A 226 31.86 20.99 -4.99
CA GLU A 226 32.72 21.76 -4.07
C GLU A 226 31.91 22.78 -3.27
N GLN A 227 30.99 23.50 -3.89
CA GLN A 227 30.13 24.46 -3.21
C GLN A 227 29.21 23.76 -2.18
N VAL A 228 28.61 22.63 -2.54
CA VAL A 228 27.74 21.84 -1.63
C VAL A 228 28.52 21.34 -0.41
N ILE A 229 29.81 21.02 -0.56
CA ILE A 229 30.66 20.48 0.51
C ILE A 229 31.21 21.61 1.38
N ARG A 230 31.83 22.64 0.77
CA ARG A 230 32.58 23.66 1.46
C ARG A 230 31.75 24.78 2.03
N THR A 231 30.85 25.38 1.21
CA THR A 231 30.20 26.64 1.57
C THR A 231 29.31 26.52 2.83
N PRO A 232 28.52 25.42 3.04
CA PRO A 232 27.79 25.26 4.29
C PRO A 232 28.70 25.21 5.53
N ALA A 233 29.82 24.50 5.44
CA ALA A 233 30.78 24.42 6.55
C ALA A 233 31.39 25.79 6.90
N GLU A 234 31.88 26.52 5.90
CA GLU A 234 32.46 27.86 6.05
C GLU A 234 31.45 28.84 6.67
N ARG A 235 30.19 28.77 6.24
CA ARG A 235 29.11 29.63 6.76
C ARG A 235 28.93 29.46 8.27
N VAL A 236 29.04 28.26 8.82
CA VAL A 236 28.96 27.98 10.26
C VAL A 236 30.30 28.06 10.99
N GLY A 237 31.36 28.48 10.32
CA GLY A 237 32.68 28.61 10.90
C GLY A 237 33.47 27.31 11.05
N ALA A 238 33.08 26.24 10.33
CA ALA A 238 33.83 25.01 10.22
C ALA A 238 34.75 25.03 8.99
N VAL A 239 35.81 24.24 9.00
CA VAL A 239 36.86 24.23 7.96
C VAL A 239 37.16 22.78 7.58
N LEU A 240 37.32 22.51 6.28
CA LEU A 240 37.76 21.20 5.80
C LEU A 240 39.30 21.13 5.81
N GLU A 241 39.81 19.97 6.20
CA GLU A 241 41.26 19.68 6.08
C GLU A 241 41.68 19.73 4.60
N LYS A 242 42.90 20.21 4.37
CA LYS A 242 43.41 20.38 3.00
C LYS A 242 43.42 19.06 2.22
N GLY A 243 42.74 19.04 1.09
CA GLY A 243 42.63 17.89 0.21
C GLY A 243 41.40 17.00 0.48
N LEU A 244 40.71 17.15 1.63
CA LEU A 244 39.51 16.38 1.96
C LEU A 244 38.38 16.66 0.99
N GLU A 245 38.14 17.92 0.63
CA GLU A 245 37.13 18.32 -0.36
C GLU A 245 37.30 17.58 -1.68
N ALA A 246 38.53 17.58 -2.24
CA ALA A 246 38.81 16.88 -3.49
C ALA A 246 38.59 15.36 -3.39
N THR A 247 38.88 14.77 -2.23
CA THR A 247 38.64 13.35 -1.97
C THR A 247 37.12 13.05 -1.99
N ILE A 248 36.35 13.88 -1.29
CA ILE A 248 34.87 13.70 -1.24
C ILE A 248 34.24 13.89 -2.64
N VAL A 249 34.68 14.91 -3.40
CA VAL A 249 34.24 15.15 -4.77
C VAL A 249 34.54 13.94 -5.67
N ALA A 250 35.74 13.37 -5.57
CA ALA A 250 36.13 12.20 -6.35
C ALA A 250 35.25 10.96 -6.05
N ASP A 251 34.84 10.78 -4.78
CA ASP A 251 34.00 9.66 -4.37
C ASP A 251 32.55 9.77 -4.91
N VAL A 252 32.10 10.99 -5.25
CA VAL A 252 30.69 11.27 -5.63
C VAL A 252 30.51 11.55 -7.12
N ALA A 253 31.53 12.12 -7.79
CA ALA A 253 31.41 12.70 -9.14
C ALA A 253 30.90 11.71 -10.21
N GLU A 254 31.18 10.42 -10.08
CA GLU A 254 30.78 9.38 -11.04
C GLU A 254 29.53 8.60 -10.61
N GLN A 255 28.83 9.04 -9.54
CA GLN A 255 27.72 8.28 -8.95
C GLN A 255 26.37 9.04 -9.03
N PRO A 256 25.53 8.74 -10.02
CA PRO A 256 24.20 9.31 -10.10
C PRO A 256 23.38 9.00 -8.83
N GLY A 257 22.70 10.02 -8.28
CA GLY A 257 21.85 9.83 -7.11
C GLY A 257 22.58 9.80 -5.75
N ALA A 258 23.90 10.02 -5.70
CA ALA A 258 24.70 9.98 -4.48
C ALA A 258 24.54 11.22 -3.56
N LEU A 259 23.78 12.25 -3.94
CA LEU A 259 23.62 13.46 -3.12
C LEU A 259 23.09 13.22 -1.71
N PRO A 260 22.08 12.34 -1.49
CA PRO A 260 21.65 12.02 -0.14
C PRO A 260 22.74 11.34 0.69
N LEU A 261 23.54 10.47 0.06
CA LEU A 261 24.69 9.81 0.70
C LEU A 261 25.76 10.82 1.05
N LEU A 262 26.05 11.76 0.15
CA LEU A 262 26.97 12.87 0.41
C LEU A 262 26.50 13.70 1.61
N GLN A 263 25.25 14.13 1.62
CA GLN A 263 24.69 14.90 2.73
C GLN A 263 24.72 14.12 4.05
N TYR A 264 24.45 12.81 4.00
CA TYR A 264 24.57 11.96 5.16
C TYR A 264 26.01 11.83 5.66
N ALA A 265 26.95 11.53 4.76
CA ALA A 265 28.37 11.43 5.11
C ALA A 265 28.92 12.75 5.68
N LEU A 266 28.56 13.88 5.08
CA LEU A 266 28.94 15.21 5.58
C LEU A 266 28.32 15.49 6.97
N THR A 267 27.08 15.04 7.22
CA THR A 267 26.46 15.12 8.55
C THR A 267 27.24 14.32 9.58
N GLU A 268 27.59 13.06 9.28
CA GLU A 268 28.36 12.19 10.15
C GLU A 268 29.82 12.70 10.35
N LEU A 269 30.41 13.22 9.29
CA LEU A 269 31.74 13.83 9.34
C LEU A 269 31.75 15.09 10.23
N PHE A 270 30.72 15.92 10.09
CA PHE A 270 30.58 17.14 10.91
C PHE A 270 30.44 16.83 12.40
N GLU A 271 29.69 15.78 12.74
CA GLU A 271 29.54 15.33 14.13
C GLU A 271 30.83 14.79 14.73
N ARG A 272 31.77 14.32 13.89
CA ARG A 272 33.11 13.82 14.29
C ARG A 272 34.22 14.85 14.13
N ARG A 273 33.88 16.13 13.87
CA ARG A 273 34.85 17.19 13.68
C ARG A 273 35.71 17.39 14.93
N GLU A 274 36.96 17.80 14.73
CA GLU A 274 37.87 18.17 15.78
C GLU A 274 37.88 19.71 15.95
N GLY A 275 37.17 20.20 16.96
CA GLY A 275 36.92 21.63 17.09
C GLY A 275 36.14 22.18 15.88
N ARG A 276 36.81 22.95 15.02
CA ARG A 276 36.25 23.48 13.76
C ARG A 276 36.62 22.65 12.53
N MET A 277 37.52 21.69 12.65
CA MET A 277 38.13 20.99 11.51
C MET A 277 37.35 19.70 11.21
N LEU A 278 36.96 19.54 9.96
CA LEU A 278 36.51 18.26 9.39
C LEU A 278 37.78 17.59 8.84
N THR A 279 38.12 16.42 9.38
CA THR A 279 39.39 15.75 9.12
C THR A 279 39.27 14.57 8.16
N THR A 280 40.37 14.27 7.45
CA THR A 280 40.46 13.10 6.57
C THR A 280 40.34 11.79 7.36
N GLU A 281 40.89 11.77 8.59
CA GLU A 281 40.76 10.61 9.48
C GLU A 281 39.31 10.32 9.86
N ALA A 282 38.55 11.35 10.22
CA ALA A 282 37.14 11.23 10.51
C ALA A 282 36.32 10.74 9.27
N TYR A 283 36.71 11.23 8.07
CA TYR A 283 36.12 10.80 6.81
C TYR A 283 36.38 9.32 6.51
N GLN A 284 37.61 8.86 6.71
CA GLN A 284 37.96 7.43 6.56
C GLN A 284 37.25 6.57 7.62
N ALA A 285 37.12 7.09 8.84
CA ALA A 285 36.44 6.38 9.93
C ALA A 285 34.93 6.13 9.66
N ILE A 286 34.28 6.94 8.83
CA ILE A 286 32.90 6.70 8.38
C ILE A 286 32.80 5.84 7.10
N ASP A 287 33.93 5.45 6.52
CA ASP A 287 34.05 4.65 5.28
C ASP A 287 33.62 5.42 4.02
N GLY A 288 33.88 6.75 4.02
CA GLY A 288 33.56 7.65 2.92
C GLY A 288 32.06 7.84 2.69
N VAL A 289 31.71 8.40 1.52
CA VAL A 289 30.30 8.72 1.19
C VAL A 289 29.46 7.47 1.03
N LEU A 290 29.96 6.44 0.36
CA LEU A 290 29.19 5.25 0.02
C LEU A 290 29.02 4.31 1.21
N GLY A 291 30.04 4.19 2.05
CA GLY A 291 30.01 3.27 3.18
C GLY A 291 29.26 3.80 4.41
N ALA A 292 29.16 5.12 4.56
CA ALA A 292 28.65 5.76 5.78
C ALA A 292 27.26 5.27 6.19
N LEU A 293 26.33 5.22 5.24
CA LEU A 293 24.94 4.85 5.49
C LEU A 293 24.79 3.37 5.87
N GLY A 294 25.34 2.48 5.03
CA GLY A 294 25.29 1.04 5.26
C GLY A 294 26.02 0.63 6.54
N ARG A 295 27.18 1.25 6.80
CA ARG A 295 27.96 1.05 8.03
C ARG A 295 27.18 1.47 9.27
N ARG A 296 26.54 2.63 9.24
CA ARG A 296 25.74 3.11 10.36
C ARG A 296 24.56 2.19 10.65
N ALA A 297 23.84 1.75 9.60
CA ALA A 297 22.75 0.79 9.73
C ALA A 297 23.23 -0.54 10.33
N GLU A 298 24.35 -1.07 9.84
CA GLU A 298 24.96 -2.30 10.35
C GLU A 298 25.45 -2.16 11.80
N GLN A 299 25.98 -1.00 12.16
CA GLN A 299 26.42 -0.71 13.53
C GLN A 299 25.22 -0.72 14.51
N VAL A 300 24.10 -0.04 14.14
CA VAL A 300 22.87 -0.03 14.95
C VAL A 300 22.32 -1.45 15.07
N TYR A 301 22.19 -2.16 13.93
CA TYR A 301 21.73 -3.55 13.90
C TYR A 301 22.62 -4.49 14.71
N GLY A 302 23.95 -4.32 14.61
CA GLY A 302 24.94 -5.12 15.35
C GLY A 302 24.78 -5.02 16.87
N GLY A 303 24.39 -3.85 17.38
CA GLY A 303 24.11 -3.58 18.79
C GLY A 303 22.83 -4.22 19.35
N LEU A 304 21.92 -4.70 18.47
CA LEU A 304 20.69 -5.34 18.89
C LEU A 304 20.93 -6.77 19.39
N ASP A 305 20.12 -7.20 20.35
CA ASP A 305 20.03 -8.61 20.74
C ASP A 305 19.35 -9.48 19.67
N LYS A 306 19.20 -10.78 19.90
CA LYS A 306 18.58 -11.69 18.92
C LYS A 306 17.13 -11.33 18.62
N GLY A 307 16.36 -10.94 19.63
CA GLY A 307 14.96 -10.53 19.47
C GLY A 307 14.86 -9.22 18.67
N GLY A 308 15.72 -8.24 19.01
CA GLY A 308 15.80 -6.97 18.30
C GLY A 308 16.22 -7.13 16.82
N LYS A 309 17.16 -8.04 16.53
CA LYS A 309 17.57 -8.36 15.15
C LYS A 309 16.43 -8.94 14.32
N TYR A 310 15.66 -9.86 14.91
CA TYR A 310 14.48 -10.42 14.25
C TYR A 310 13.41 -9.34 14.02
N ALA A 311 13.10 -8.55 15.04
CA ALA A 311 12.11 -7.49 14.93
C ALA A 311 12.53 -6.38 13.94
N ALA A 312 13.83 -6.02 13.88
CA ALA A 312 14.35 -5.09 12.89
C ALA A 312 14.14 -5.61 11.45
N ARG A 313 14.41 -6.90 11.18
CA ARG A 313 14.12 -7.50 9.87
C ARG A 313 12.64 -7.39 9.51
N GLN A 314 11.74 -7.73 10.43
CA GLN A 314 10.29 -7.63 10.20
C GLN A 314 9.85 -6.20 9.91
N LEU A 315 10.37 -5.23 10.67
CA LEU A 315 10.08 -3.82 10.50
C LEU A 315 10.53 -3.31 9.12
N PHE A 316 11.81 -3.52 8.76
CA PHE A 316 12.35 -2.98 7.51
C PHE A 316 11.68 -3.59 6.27
N LEU A 317 11.33 -4.87 6.28
CA LEU A 317 10.61 -5.51 5.18
C LEU A 317 9.19 -4.92 4.97
N ARG A 318 8.58 -4.37 6.02
CA ARG A 318 7.28 -3.67 5.91
C ARG A 318 7.42 -2.23 5.40
N LEU A 319 8.56 -1.59 5.63
CA LEU A 319 8.83 -0.21 5.22
C LEU A 319 9.24 -0.06 3.75
N VAL A 320 9.14 -1.13 2.95
CA VAL A 320 9.55 -1.11 1.54
C VAL A 320 8.38 -1.48 0.64
N THR A 321 8.21 -0.77 -0.46
CA THR A 321 7.36 -1.11 -1.59
C THR A 321 8.24 -1.69 -2.70
N LEU A 322 7.94 -2.91 -3.13
CA LEU A 322 8.71 -3.58 -4.19
C LEU A 322 8.40 -2.98 -5.55
N GLY A 323 9.44 -2.64 -6.31
CA GLY A 323 9.30 -2.21 -7.69
C GLY A 323 9.03 -3.39 -8.65
N GLU A 324 8.15 -3.18 -9.62
CA GLU A 324 7.90 -4.12 -10.72
C GLU A 324 8.62 -3.66 -11.99
N GLY A 325 9.91 -4.01 -12.08
CA GLY A 325 10.79 -3.52 -13.17
C GLY A 325 11.35 -2.11 -12.94
N THR A 326 11.09 -1.51 -11.79
CA THR A 326 11.64 -0.26 -11.28
C THR A 326 12.38 -0.54 -9.96
N GLU A 327 13.08 0.46 -9.43
CA GLU A 327 13.71 0.36 -8.11
C GLU A 327 12.68 0.20 -7.00
N ASP A 328 13.07 -0.53 -5.92
CA ASP A 328 12.29 -0.61 -4.71
C ASP A 328 12.21 0.77 -4.05
N THR A 329 11.05 1.13 -3.52
CA THR A 329 10.80 2.42 -2.90
C THR A 329 10.44 2.27 -1.43
N ARG A 330 10.58 3.35 -0.68
CA ARG A 330 10.16 3.40 0.72
C ARG A 330 8.62 3.38 0.84
N ARG A 331 8.14 2.83 1.94
CA ARG A 331 6.73 2.83 2.32
C ARG A 331 6.55 3.52 3.65
N ARG A 332 5.60 4.45 3.69
CA ARG A 332 5.13 5.05 4.93
C ARG A 332 4.14 4.10 5.61
N VAL A 333 4.36 3.80 6.89
CA VAL A 333 3.57 2.83 7.66
C VAL A 333 3.15 3.44 8.98
N PRO A 334 1.87 3.33 9.39
CA PRO A 334 1.45 3.71 10.73
C PRO A 334 2.27 2.99 11.81
N ARG A 335 2.68 3.72 12.84
CA ARG A 335 3.44 3.12 13.95
C ARG A 335 2.65 2.01 14.65
N SER A 336 1.33 2.18 14.76
CA SER A 336 0.40 1.17 15.29
C SER A 336 0.44 -0.16 14.51
N GLU A 337 0.53 -0.12 13.16
CA GLU A 337 0.70 -1.31 12.32
C GLU A 337 2.00 -2.04 12.68
N LEU A 338 3.12 -1.31 12.80
CA LEU A 338 4.42 -1.90 13.14
C LEU A 338 4.44 -2.50 14.55
N GLU A 339 3.86 -1.83 15.53
CA GLU A 339 3.77 -2.30 16.91
C GLU A 339 2.86 -3.54 17.04
N SER A 340 1.87 -3.69 16.16
CA SER A 340 0.96 -4.83 16.14
C SER A 340 1.60 -6.14 15.64
N ILE A 341 2.78 -6.07 15.03
CA ILE A 341 3.57 -7.26 14.64
C ILE A 341 3.96 -8.09 15.89
N PHE A 342 4.20 -7.43 16.99
CA PHE A 342 4.61 -8.06 18.27
C PHE A 342 3.67 -7.65 19.41
N PRO A 343 2.41 -8.09 19.42
CA PRO A 343 1.40 -7.61 20.37
C PRO A 343 1.77 -7.85 21.83
N ASN A 344 2.55 -8.88 22.11
CA ASN A 344 3.01 -9.22 23.46
C ASN A 344 4.33 -8.51 23.86
N ASN A 345 4.98 -7.78 22.95
CA ASN A 345 6.25 -7.10 23.19
C ASN A 345 6.41 -5.86 22.29
N GLN A 346 5.46 -4.95 22.37
CA GLN A 346 5.48 -3.70 21.57
C GLN A 346 6.72 -2.84 21.85
N SER A 347 7.27 -2.93 23.07
CA SER A 347 8.47 -2.18 23.43
C SER A 347 9.70 -2.52 22.59
N ILE A 348 9.79 -3.75 22.05
CA ILE A 348 10.92 -4.13 21.19
C ILE A 348 10.91 -3.34 19.87
N VAL A 349 9.70 -3.15 19.28
CA VAL A 349 9.53 -2.38 18.05
C VAL A 349 9.82 -0.90 18.30
N SER A 350 9.26 -0.33 19.38
CA SER A 350 9.52 1.05 19.76
C SER A 350 11.01 1.32 19.96
N ASN A 351 11.73 0.44 20.65
CA ASN A 351 13.18 0.57 20.86
C ASN A 351 13.97 0.54 19.54
N ILE A 352 13.55 -0.30 18.58
CA ILE A 352 14.18 -0.37 17.26
C ILE A 352 13.90 0.91 16.47
N ILE A 353 12.64 1.35 16.45
CA ILE A 353 12.24 2.59 15.79
C ILE A 353 13.07 3.76 16.35
N ASP A 354 13.22 3.86 17.67
CA ASP A 354 13.97 4.92 18.33
C ASP A 354 15.47 4.82 18.01
N ALA A 355 16.06 3.62 18.05
CA ALA A 355 17.49 3.42 17.75
C ALA A 355 17.86 3.80 16.31
N PHE A 356 17.05 3.34 15.33
CA PHE A 356 17.28 3.70 13.93
C PHE A 356 16.86 5.15 13.63
N GLY A 357 15.87 5.70 14.33
CA GLY A 357 15.48 7.11 14.26
C GLY A 357 16.58 8.04 14.76
N GLN A 358 17.19 7.75 15.92
CA GLN A 358 18.33 8.51 16.45
C GLN A 358 19.54 8.47 15.50
N ALA A 359 19.71 7.37 14.77
CA ALA A 359 20.71 7.24 13.73
C ALA A 359 20.31 7.93 12.40
N ARG A 360 19.15 8.58 12.33
CA ARG A 360 18.60 9.25 11.14
C ARG A 360 18.37 8.30 9.94
N LEU A 361 18.14 7.01 10.21
CA LEU A 361 17.87 5.99 9.21
C LEU A 361 16.37 5.78 8.99
N LEU A 362 15.56 6.22 9.95
CA LEU A 362 14.10 6.31 9.86
C LEU A 362 13.66 7.76 10.04
N THR A 363 12.58 8.12 9.38
CA THR A 363 11.88 9.40 9.55
C THR A 363 10.50 9.16 10.14
N PHE A 364 10.02 10.18 10.83
CA PHE A 364 8.73 10.18 11.53
C PHE A 364 7.89 11.33 11.01
N ASP A 365 6.63 11.02 10.72
CA ASP A 365 5.65 11.99 10.30
C ASP A 365 4.30 11.67 10.95
N ARG A 366 3.27 12.38 10.60
CA ARG A 366 1.90 12.07 10.99
C ARG A 366 1.09 11.87 9.74
N ASP A 367 0.29 10.82 9.74
CA ASP A 367 -0.71 10.63 8.70
C ASP A 367 -1.62 11.87 8.66
N PRO A 368 -1.78 12.50 7.52
CA PRO A 368 -2.52 13.76 7.44
C PRO A 368 -4.00 13.60 7.77
N LEU A 369 -4.62 12.43 7.49
CA LEU A 369 -6.04 12.14 7.75
C LEU A 369 -6.27 11.69 9.18
N THR A 370 -5.58 10.62 9.59
CA THR A 370 -5.80 9.99 10.90
C THR A 370 -5.05 10.67 12.03
N ARG A 371 -4.05 11.54 11.70
CA ARG A 371 -3.09 12.13 12.65
C ARG A 371 -2.24 11.10 13.39
N GLU A 372 -2.30 9.85 12.99
CA GLU A 372 -1.46 8.80 13.57
C GLU A 372 0.03 9.02 13.24
N PRO A 373 0.94 8.71 14.18
CA PRO A 373 2.36 8.70 13.91
C PRO A 373 2.70 7.66 12.85
N THR A 374 3.47 8.05 11.85
CA THR A 374 3.97 7.16 10.79
C THR A 374 5.47 7.03 10.84
N VAL A 375 5.97 5.93 10.32
CA VAL A 375 7.39 5.60 10.22
C VAL A 375 7.71 5.27 8.76
N GLU A 376 8.84 5.75 8.30
CA GLU A 376 9.32 5.53 6.93
C GLU A 376 10.84 5.40 6.94
N VAL A 377 11.41 4.68 5.98
CA VAL A 377 12.86 4.72 5.72
C VAL A 377 13.25 6.14 5.31
N ALA A 378 14.31 6.67 5.90
CA ALA A 378 14.70 8.06 5.68
C ALA A 378 15.00 8.40 4.21
N HIS A 379 15.58 7.45 3.46
CA HIS A 379 15.84 7.61 2.02
C HIS A 379 16.02 6.25 1.32
N GLU A 380 15.64 6.16 0.04
CA GLU A 380 15.77 4.95 -0.78
C GLU A 380 17.22 4.44 -0.86
N ALA A 381 18.22 5.32 -0.76
CA ALA A 381 19.61 4.92 -0.72
C ALA A 381 19.92 3.88 0.38
N LEU A 382 19.17 3.87 1.50
CA LEU A 382 19.32 2.82 2.52
C LEU A 382 18.98 1.43 1.98
N LEU A 383 18.01 1.33 1.08
CA LEU A 383 17.61 0.07 0.43
C LEU A 383 18.73 -0.48 -0.47
N GLN A 384 19.52 0.43 -1.03
CA GLN A 384 20.60 0.10 -1.95
C GLN A 384 21.94 -0.12 -1.21
N GLU A 385 22.26 0.68 -0.18
CA GLU A 385 23.57 0.71 0.44
C GLU A 385 23.68 -0.18 1.69
N TRP A 386 22.58 -0.50 2.36
CA TRP A 386 22.61 -1.47 3.44
C TRP A 386 22.51 -2.89 2.90
N ARG A 387 23.66 -3.53 2.69
CA ARG A 387 23.79 -4.86 2.09
C ARG A 387 22.85 -5.89 2.72
N ARG A 388 22.74 -5.92 4.05
CA ARG A 388 21.87 -6.82 4.79
C ARG A 388 20.38 -6.62 4.42
N LEU A 389 19.93 -5.38 4.27
CA LEU A 389 18.56 -5.09 3.87
C LEU A 389 18.28 -5.57 2.45
N ARG A 390 19.23 -5.37 1.52
CA ARG A 390 19.12 -5.92 0.15
C ARG A 390 18.98 -7.43 0.16
N GLU A 391 19.84 -8.13 0.92
CA GLU A 391 19.79 -9.58 1.07
C GLU A 391 18.41 -10.01 1.60
N TRP A 392 17.86 -9.35 2.61
CA TRP A 392 16.51 -9.64 3.12
C TRP A 392 15.41 -9.40 2.09
N LEU A 393 15.49 -8.30 1.33
CA LEU A 393 14.50 -8.00 0.29
C LEU A 393 14.55 -9.04 -0.82
N ASP A 394 15.74 -9.41 -1.28
CA ASP A 394 15.91 -10.41 -2.33
C ASP A 394 15.40 -11.79 -1.92
N GLU A 395 15.70 -12.22 -0.68
CA GLU A 395 15.21 -13.48 -0.13
C GLU A 395 13.68 -13.49 0.06
N SER A 396 13.09 -12.35 0.41
CA SER A 396 11.69 -12.27 0.86
C SER A 396 10.73 -11.66 -0.17
N ARG A 397 11.16 -11.38 -1.42
CA ARG A 397 10.32 -10.69 -2.43
C ARG A 397 8.94 -11.33 -2.64
N ALA A 398 8.90 -12.66 -2.74
CA ALA A 398 7.64 -13.39 -2.92
C ALA A 398 6.74 -13.27 -1.69
N ASP A 399 7.33 -13.38 -0.50
CA ASP A 399 6.61 -13.29 0.77
C ASP A 399 6.07 -11.89 1.03
N ILE A 400 6.85 -10.84 0.72
CA ILE A 400 6.40 -9.44 0.83
C ILE A 400 5.19 -9.19 -0.07
N ARG A 401 5.17 -9.72 -1.30
CA ARG A 401 3.99 -9.59 -2.19
C ARG A 401 2.76 -10.29 -1.60
N MET A 402 2.93 -11.51 -1.11
CA MET A 402 1.84 -12.25 -0.47
C MET A 402 1.31 -11.51 0.77
N GLN A 403 2.21 -10.98 1.59
CA GLN A 403 1.86 -10.19 2.76
C GLN A 403 1.05 -8.94 2.39
N ARG A 404 1.42 -8.22 1.30
CA ARG A 404 0.68 -7.05 0.81
C ARG A 404 -0.75 -7.42 0.41
N VAL A 405 -0.91 -8.50 -0.35
CA VAL A 405 -2.23 -8.98 -0.76
C VAL A 405 -3.08 -9.36 0.46
N LEU A 406 -2.47 -9.99 1.48
CA LEU A 406 -3.16 -10.33 2.72
C LEU A 406 -3.55 -9.06 3.51
N GLY A 407 -2.62 -8.11 3.64
CA GLY A 407 -2.84 -6.84 4.36
C GLY A 407 -3.98 -6.03 3.75
N ASN A 408 -4.00 -5.87 2.42
CA ASN A 408 -5.09 -5.18 1.73
C ASN A 408 -6.44 -5.87 1.94
N ALA A 409 -6.50 -7.21 1.79
CA ALA A 409 -7.73 -7.96 2.02
C ALA A 409 -8.20 -7.87 3.49
N SER A 410 -7.27 -7.82 4.44
CA SER A 410 -7.58 -7.62 5.86
C SER A 410 -8.14 -6.22 6.13
N ALA A 411 -7.57 -5.18 5.50
CA ALA A 411 -8.05 -3.81 5.61
C ALA A 411 -9.48 -3.67 5.05
N GLU A 412 -9.75 -4.19 3.84
CA GLU A 412 -11.08 -4.21 3.24
C GLU A 412 -12.12 -4.90 4.16
N TRP A 413 -11.73 -6.02 4.79
CA TRP A 413 -12.60 -6.73 5.73
C TRP A 413 -12.91 -5.90 6.98
N LEU A 414 -11.94 -5.17 7.50
CA LEU A 414 -12.12 -4.28 8.66
C LEU A 414 -13.01 -3.08 8.31
N GLU A 415 -12.80 -2.44 7.16
CA GLU A 415 -13.62 -1.34 6.63
C GLU A 415 -15.08 -1.78 6.40
N ALA A 416 -15.27 -3.01 5.93
CA ALA A 416 -16.59 -3.65 5.80
C ALA A 416 -17.17 -4.13 7.14
N ALA A 417 -16.72 -3.59 8.30
CA ALA A 417 -17.19 -3.97 9.64
C ALA A 417 -17.13 -5.49 9.90
N ARG A 418 -16.11 -6.15 9.36
CA ARG A 418 -15.86 -7.60 9.46
C ARG A 418 -16.91 -8.48 8.80
N ASP A 419 -17.49 -8.01 7.68
CA ASP A 419 -18.47 -8.79 6.92
C ASP A 419 -17.86 -10.12 6.46
N PRO A 420 -18.51 -11.28 6.76
CA PRO A 420 -18.05 -12.60 6.32
C PRO A 420 -17.96 -12.75 4.78
N GLY A 421 -18.56 -11.86 4.01
CA GLY A 421 -18.47 -11.80 2.55
C GLY A 421 -17.05 -11.57 2.05
N PHE A 422 -16.24 -10.83 2.79
CA PHE A 422 -14.86 -10.47 2.46
C PHE A 422 -13.82 -11.52 2.88
N LEU A 423 -14.21 -12.55 3.64
CA LEU A 423 -13.29 -13.59 4.09
C LEU A 423 -12.74 -14.43 2.93
N LEU A 424 -11.50 -14.88 3.08
CA LEU A 424 -10.83 -15.75 2.11
C LEU A 424 -11.55 -17.10 2.00
N ARG A 425 -11.63 -17.65 0.76
CA ARG A 425 -12.32 -18.91 0.47
C ARG A 425 -11.56 -19.75 -0.56
N GLY A 426 -11.83 -21.05 -0.55
CA GLY A 426 -11.33 -21.99 -1.55
C GLY A 426 -9.80 -21.97 -1.67
N SER A 427 -9.29 -22.06 -2.89
CA SER A 427 -7.87 -22.14 -3.19
C SER A 427 -7.06 -20.92 -2.70
N ARG A 428 -7.68 -19.74 -2.63
CA ARG A 428 -7.04 -18.54 -2.11
C ARG A 428 -6.74 -18.67 -0.61
N LEU A 429 -7.69 -19.21 0.17
CA LEU A 429 -7.46 -19.48 1.60
C LEU A 429 -6.38 -20.53 1.80
N GLU A 430 -6.39 -21.61 1.01
CA GLU A 430 -5.37 -22.68 1.09
C GLU A 430 -3.97 -22.13 0.76
N GLN A 431 -3.88 -21.25 -0.23
CA GLN A 431 -2.61 -20.60 -0.60
C GLN A 431 -2.04 -19.76 0.54
N PHE A 432 -2.88 -18.95 1.19
CA PHE A 432 -2.43 -18.13 2.34
C PHE A 432 -2.13 -18.98 3.57
N GLU A 433 -2.91 -20.03 3.84
CA GLU A 433 -2.65 -20.97 4.94
C GLU A 433 -1.27 -21.65 4.77
N ALA A 434 -0.97 -22.14 3.57
CA ALA A 434 0.34 -22.73 3.26
C ALA A 434 1.47 -21.70 3.35
N TRP A 435 1.24 -20.48 2.88
CA TRP A 435 2.21 -19.41 2.93
C TRP A 435 2.53 -19.00 4.38
N VAL A 436 1.53 -18.79 5.23
CA VAL A 436 1.73 -18.42 6.65
C VAL A 436 2.56 -19.47 7.40
N VAL A 437 2.39 -20.75 7.08
CA VAL A 437 3.19 -21.84 7.70
C VAL A 437 4.63 -21.85 7.20
N GLY A 438 4.88 -21.46 5.96
CA GLY A 438 6.20 -21.52 5.32
C GLY A 438 7.00 -20.23 5.35
N SER A 439 6.39 -19.09 5.67
CA SER A 439 7.03 -17.77 5.66
C SER A 439 7.58 -17.38 7.02
N ASP A 440 8.74 -16.72 7.00
CA ASP A 440 9.34 -16.10 8.20
C ASP A 440 8.77 -14.70 8.50
N LEU A 441 7.85 -14.19 7.66
CA LEU A 441 7.25 -12.87 7.89
C LEU A 441 6.16 -12.93 8.96
N ALA A 442 6.30 -12.07 9.94
CA ALA A 442 5.32 -11.94 11.02
C ALA A 442 4.07 -11.19 10.53
N LEU A 443 2.89 -11.69 10.88
CA LEU A 443 1.62 -11.03 10.61
C LEU A 443 1.34 -9.94 11.65
N THR A 444 0.62 -8.90 11.23
CA THR A 444 0.00 -7.96 12.17
C THR A 444 -1.15 -8.61 12.92
N ALA A 445 -1.60 -7.97 14.00
CA ALA A 445 -2.77 -8.47 14.75
C ALA A 445 -4.03 -8.58 13.86
N ASP A 446 -4.22 -7.62 12.95
CA ASP A 446 -5.37 -7.59 12.04
C ASP A 446 -5.26 -8.66 10.94
N GLU A 447 -4.09 -8.84 10.33
CA GLU A 447 -3.83 -9.91 9.38
C GLU A 447 -4.05 -11.30 10.01
N GLY A 448 -3.59 -11.48 11.26
CA GLY A 448 -3.83 -12.69 12.04
C GLY A 448 -5.32 -12.93 12.32
N ALA A 449 -6.02 -11.92 12.78
CA ALA A 449 -7.46 -12.00 13.04
C ALA A 449 -8.27 -12.31 11.78
N PHE A 450 -7.88 -11.74 10.64
CA PHE A 450 -8.51 -12.01 9.34
C PHE A 450 -8.30 -13.46 8.89
N MET A 451 -7.07 -13.99 9.03
CA MET A 451 -6.77 -15.40 8.74
C MET A 451 -7.56 -16.33 9.65
N ASP A 452 -7.59 -16.06 10.96
CA ASP A 452 -8.32 -16.86 11.93
C ASP A 452 -9.82 -16.88 11.64
N ALA A 453 -10.41 -15.72 11.29
CA ALA A 453 -11.81 -15.62 10.90
C ALA A 453 -12.10 -16.42 9.62
N SER A 454 -11.23 -16.34 8.61
CA SER A 454 -11.36 -17.09 7.36
C SER A 454 -11.29 -18.60 7.57
N LEU A 455 -10.40 -19.07 8.44
CA LEU A 455 -10.27 -20.47 8.83
C LEU A 455 -11.47 -20.95 9.65
N ALA A 456 -11.98 -20.11 10.55
CA ALA A 456 -13.18 -20.42 11.35
C ALA A 456 -14.41 -20.56 10.46
N GLU A 457 -14.62 -19.68 9.49
CA GLU A 457 -15.73 -19.74 8.54
C GLU A 457 -15.65 -21.01 7.67
N ARG A 458 -14.46 -21.41 7.21
CA ARG A 458 -14.27 -22.70 6.49
C ARG A 458 -14.71 -23.88 7.35
N ARG A 459 -14.21 -23.94 8.62
CA ARG A 459 -14.58 -25.02 9.55
C ARG A 459 -16.08 -25.06 9.82
N ALA A 460 -16.70 -23.90 9.98
CA ALA A 460 -18.15 -23.81 10.19
C ALA A 460 -18.94 -24.33 8.99
N ARG A 461 -18.52 -24.03 7.75
CA ARG A 461 -19.14 -24.55 6.53
C ARG A 461 -18.98 -26.05 6.38
N GLU A 462 -17.76 -26.55 6.57
CA GLU A 462 -17.47 -27.99 6.52
C GLU A 462 -18.31 -28.76 7.54
N ALA A 463 -18.45 -28.23 8.76
CA ALA A 463 -19.30 -28.82 9.80
C ALA A 463 -20.79 -28.81 9.41
N ALA A 464 -21.28 -27.71 8.84
CA ALA A 464 -22.66 -27.60 8.37
C ALA A 464 -22.96 -28.56 7.20
N GLU A 465 -22.03 -28.71 6.27
CA GLU A 465 -22.13 -29.67 5.17
C GLU A 465 -22.12 -31.12 5.68
N ALA A 466 -21.20 -31.45 6.58
CA ALA A 466 -21.16 -32.77 7.21
C ALA A 466 -22.45 -33.09 7.97
N GLU A 467 -23.05 -32.11 8.66
CA GLU A 467 -24.33 -32.28 9.34
C GLU A 467 -25.48 -32.51 8.35
N ARG A 468 -25.52 -31.77 7.23
CA ARG A 468 -26.51 -31.97 6.15
C ARG A 468 -26.38 -33.38 5.56
N GLN A 469 -25.16 -33.80 5.20
CA GLN A 469 -24.90 -35.14 4.69
C GLN A 469 -25.27 -36.23 5.69
N ALA A 470 -25.00 -36.02 6.98
CA ALA A 470 -25.41 -36.95 8.03
C ALA A 470 -26.93 -37.04 8.20
N ARG A 471 -27.64 -35.90 8.05
CA ARG A 471 -29.12 -35.88 8.06
C ARG A 471 -29.70 -36.59 6.82
N GLU A 472 -29.15 -36.34 5.63
CA GLU A 472 -29.56 -37.02 4.39
C GLU A 472 -29.31 -38.53 4.47
N ALA A 473 -28.12 -38.95 4.94
CA ALA A 473 -27.81 -40.38 5.14
C ALA A 473 -28.74 -41.05 6.17
N LYS A 474 -29.14 -40.34 7.24
CA LYS A 474 -30.16 -40.84 8.19
C LYS A 474 -31.52 -41.00 7.55
N MET A 475 -31.96 -40.07 6.70
CA MET A 475 -33.23 -40.18 5.99
C MET A 475 -33.20 -41.32 5.00
N GLU A 476 -32.14 -41.50 4.22
CA GLU A 476 -32.00 -42.64 3.33
C GLU A 476 -31.98 -43.98 4.04
N ARG A 477 -31.28 -44.08 5.19
CA ARG A 477 -31.33 -45.33 6.02
C ARG A 477 -32.75 -45.61 6.53
N ARG A 478 -33.47 -44.58 6.99
CA ARG A 478 -34.87 -44.74 7.43
C ARG A 478 -35.77 -45.18 6.27
N SER A 479 -35.65 -44.57 5.09
CA SER A 479 -36.40 -44.96 3.89
C SER A 479 -36.08 -46.39 3.47
N ARG A 480 -34.80 -46.80 3.44
CA ARG A 480 -34.41 -48.20 3.16
C ARG A 480 -34.96 -49.19 4.15
N ASN A 481 -34.93 -48.89 5.44
CA ASN A 481 -35.47 -49.77 6.49
C ASN A 481 -37.00 -49.86 6.42
N PHE A 482 -37.67 -48.75 6.09
CA PHE A 482 -39.12 -48.75 5.85
C PHE A 482 -39.49 -49.61 4.65
N LEU A 483 -38.77 -49.47 3.52
CA LEU A 483 -38.95 -50.29 2.35
C LEU A 483 -38.73 -51.79 2.62
N ARG A 484 -37.65 -52.12 3.38
CA ARG A 484 -37.38 -53.50 3.82
C ARG A 484 -38.48 -54.05 4.70
N GLY A 485 -38.98 -53.24 5.65
CA GLY A 485 -40.12 -53.60 6.50
C GLY A 485 -41.38 -53.85 5.67
N LEU A 486 -41.64 -52.98 4.68
CA LEU A 486 -42.77 -53.13 3.77
C LEU A 486 -42.69 -54.43 2.94
N VAL A 487 -41.51 -54.75 2.42
CA VAL A 487 -41.25 -56.00 1.67
C VAL A 487 -41.49 -57.21 2.56
N VAL A 488 -41.06 -57.20 3.82
CA VAL A 488 -41.29 -58.29 4.78
C VAL A 488 -42.80 -58.45 5.06
N VAL A 489 -43.51 -57.34 5.30
CA VAL A 489 -44.99 -57.37 5.52
C VAL A 489 -45.72 -57.95 4.30
N LEU A 490 -45.35 -57.53 3.10
CA LEU A 490 -45.93 -58.06 1.86
C LEU A 490 -45.61 -59.55 1.64
N ALA A 491 -44.37 -59.98 1.98
CA ALA A 491 -43.97 -61.38 1.91
C ALA A 491 -44.81 -62.24 2.91
N VAL A 492 -44.96 -61.76 4.15
CA VAL A 492 -45.82 -62.43 5.14
C VAL A 492 -47.26 -62.47 4.69
N ALA A 493 -47.80 -61.37 4.17
CA ALA A 493 -49.19 -61.34 3.63
C ALA A 493 -49.37 -62.33 2.46
N ALA A 494 -48.34 -62.42 1.56
CA ALA A 494 -48.40 -63.42 0.49
C ALA A 494 -48.38 -64.87 1.01
N VAL A 495 -47.55 -65.17 1.99
CA VAL A 495 -47.48 -66.48 2.64
C VAL A 495 -48.84 -66.83 3.30
N VAL A 496 -49.41 -65.87 4.03
CA VAL A 496 -50.72 -66.03 4.65
C VAL A 496 -51.80 -66.25 3.59
N ALA A 497 -51.79 -65.49 2.48
CA ALA A 497 -52.74 -65.65 1.37
C ALA A 497 -52.62 -67.04 0.71
N VAL A 498 -51.36 -67.52 0.52
CA VAL A 498 -51.13 -68.88 0.01
C VAL A 498 -51.61 -69.95 1.00
N ALA A 499 -51.29 -69.78 2.29
CA ALA A 499 -51.77 -70.71 3.32
C ALA A 499 -53.33 -70.77 3.42
N LEU A 500 -53.96 -69.59 3.35
CA LEU A 500 -55.42 -69.51 3.30
C LEU A 500 -56.03 -70.14 2.01
N SER A 501 -55.30 -69.92 0.87
CA SER A 501 -55.70 -70.57 -0.39
C SER A 501 -55.61 -72.08 -0.33
N VAL A 502 -54.49 -72.60 0.21
CA VAL A 502 -54.30 -74.06 0.42
C VAL A 502 -55.36 -74.58 1.41
N PHE A 503 -55.60 -73.83 2.49
CA PHE A 503 -56.65 -74.21 3.44
C PHE A 503 -58.06 -74.22 2.77
N ALA A 504 -58.34 -73.19 1.96
CA ALA A 504 -59.58 -73.13 1.20
C ALA A 504 -59.71 -74.30 0.19
N PHE A 505 -58.59 -74.64 -0.47
CA PHE A 505 -58.53 -75.80 -1.38
C PHE A 505 -58.74 -77.11 -0.65
N THR A 506 -58.12 -77.28 0.53
CA THR A 506 -58.32 -78.50 1.33
C THR A 506 -59.72 -78.58 1.92
N GLN A 507 -60.37 -77.46 2.26
CA GLN A 507 -61.76 -77.38 2.67
C GLN A 507 -62.73 -77.67 1.47
N ARG A 508 -62.32 -77.16 0.27
CA ARG A 508 -63.09 -77.43 -0.98
C ARG A 508 -63.09 -78.92 -1.31
N ASP A 509 -61.92 -79.60 -1.24
CA ASP A 509 -61.82 -81.03 -1.50
C ASP A 509 -62.60 -81.88 -0.48
N ARG A 510 -62.76 -81.39 0.75
CA ARG A 510 -63.63 -82.03 1.77
C ARG A 510 -65.09 -81.74 1.55
N ALA A 511 -65.47 -80.55 1.03
CA ALA A 511 -66.83 -80.18 0.71
C ALA A 511 -67.34 -80.85 -0.59
N LEU A 512 -66.44 -81.11 -1.55
CA LEU A 512 -66.73 -81.80 -2.83
C LEU A 512 -67.14 -83.29 -2.67
N LEU A 513 -66.91 -83.84 -1.51
CA LEU A 513 -67.32 -85.19 -1.17
C LEU A 513 -68.75 -85.24 -0.53
N ALA A 514 -69.30 -84.08 -0.07
CA ALA A 514 -70.56 -84.04 0.63
C ALA A 514 -71.72 -83.38 -0.10
N GLU A 515 -71.54 -82.43 -0.99
CA GLU A 515 -72.63 -81.77 -1.72
C GLU A 515 -72.14 -81.10 -3.01
N ARG A 516 -72.46 -81.66 -4.14
CA ARG A 516 -72.01 -81.21 -5.49
C ARG A 516 -72.70 -79.93 -6.00
N ASP A 517 -73.68 -79.41 -5.33
CA ASP A 517 -74.50 -78.31 -5.91
C ASP A 517 -74.47 -76.97 -5.22
N ALA A 518 -73.65 -76.77 -4.16
CA ALA A 518 -73.61 -75.48 -3.46
C ALA A 518 -72.34 -74.69 -3.70
N VAL A 519 -71.36 -75.20 -4.46
CA VAL A 519 -69.99 -74.70 -4.47
C VAL A 519 -69.75 -73.68 -5.61
N GLU A 520 -70.47 -73.76 -6.73
CA GLU A 520 -70.16 -72.89 -7.87
C GLU A 520 -70.48 -71.40 -7.65
N GLN A 521 -71.42 -71.03 -6.81
CA GLN A 521 -71.78 -69.62 -6.60
C GLN A 521 -70.91 -68.92 -5.54
N ARG A 522 -70.27 -69.68 -4.67
CA ARG A 522 -69.43 -69.08 -3.62
C ARG A 522 -68.00 -68.77 -4.07
N GLU A 523 -67.50 -69.49 -5.05
CA GLU A 523 -66.15 -69.31 -5.58
C GLU A 523 -65.94 -68.00 -6.38
N GLN A 524 -66.98 -67.59 -7.14
CA GLN A 524 -66.85 -66.37 -7.94
C GLN A 524 -66.82 -65.07 -7.12
N ALA A 525 -67.45 -65.05 -5.96
CA ALA A 525 -67.51 -63.87 -5.11
C ALA A 525 -66.21 -63.64 -4.30
N LEU A 526 -65.51 -64.73 -3.92
CA LEU A 526 -64.28 -64.62 -3.12
C LEU A 526 -63.03 -64.26 -3.98
N THR A 527 -63.04 -64.69 -5.22
CA THR A 527 -61.95 -64.42 -6.18
C THR A 527 -61.98 -62.95 -6.64
N GLN A 528 -63.17 -62.37 -6.83
CA GLN A 528 -63.31 -60.96 -7.20
C GLN A 528 -62.91 -59.99 -6.07
N ALA A 529 -63.18 -60.35 -4.82
CA ALA A 529 -62.85 -59.52 -3.66
C ALA A 529 -61.33 -59.47 -3.39
N SER A 530 -60.57 -60.54 -3.61
CA SER A 530 -59.13 -60.60 -3.41
C SER A 530 -58.34 -59.88 -4.53
N ILE A 531 -58.80 -59.91 -5.77
CA ILE A 531 -58.21 -59.22 -6.91
C ILE A 531 -58.46 -57.69 -6.84
N GLY A 532 -59.65 -57.30 -6.34
CA GLY A 532 -60.00 -55.90 -6.15
C GLY A 532 -59.12 -55.20 -5.11
N LEU A 533 -58.82 -55.89 -4.00
CA LEU A 533 -57.95 -55.35 -2.94
C LEU A 533 -56.49 -55.30 -3.31
N ALA A 534 -55.99 -56.24 -4.11
CA ALA A 534 -54.57 -56.23 -4.59
C ALA A 534 -54.35 -55.16 -5.66
N SER A 535 -55.34 -54.85 -6.50
CA SER A 535 -55.20 -53.78 -7.50
C SER A 535 -55.32 -52.39 -6.91
N GLN A 536 -56.07 -52.20 -5.83
CA GLN A 536 -56.16 -50.91 -5.15
C GLN A 536 -54.91 -50.54 -4.35
N SER A 537 -54.23 -51.52 -3.73
CA SER A 537 -52.96 -51.30 -3.02
C SER A 537 -51.79 -51.07 -3.97
N MET A 538 -51.75 -51.64 -5.16
CA MET A 538 -50.77 -51.39 -6.19
C MET A 538 -50.95 -50.01 -6.85
N GLN A 539 -52.16 -49.51 -7.02
CA GLN A 539 -52.40 -48.18 -7.59
C GLN A 539 -52.04 -47.03 -6.64
N GLU A 540 -52.17 -47.26 -5.32
CA GLU A 540 -51.77 -46.25 -4.30
C GLU A 540 -50.26 -46.15 -4.11
N ILE A 541 -49.50 -47.22 -4.36
CA ILE A 541 -48.03 -47.25 -4.28
C ILE A 541 -47.40 -46.60 -5.52
N ASP A 542 -47.99 -46.73 -6.70
CA ASP A 542 -47.49 -46.20 -7.97
C ASP A 542 -47.81 -44.69 -8.16
N SER A 543 -48.83 -44.17 -7.44
CA SER A 543 -49.27 -42.77 -7.61
C SER A 543 -48.58 -41.76 -6.66
N THR A 544 -47.87 -42.20 -5.62
CA THR A 544 -47.36 -41.30 -4.58
C THR A 544 -45.84 -41.19 -4.50
N ALA A 545 -45.09 -42.02 -5.20
CA ALA A 545 -43.65 -42.08 -5.01
C ALA A 545 -42.75 -41.35 -6.06
N PRO A 546 -43.04 -41.25 -7.36
CA PRO A 546 -42.08 -40.68 -8.29
C PRO A 546 -42.19 -39.16 -8.49
N GLU A 547 -43.39 -38.57 -8.38
CA GLU A 547 -43.55 -37.17 -8.81
C GLU A 547 -43.28 -36.11 -7.74
N ARG A 548 -43.40 -36.44 -6.46
CA ARG A 548 -43.09 -35.47 -5.39
C ARG A 548 -41.58 -35.33 -5.08
N SER A 549 -40.81 -36.34 -5.37
CA SER A 549 -39.34 -36.29 -5.17
C SER A 549 -38.62 -35.52 -6.27
N VAL A 550 -39.19 -35.37 -7.45
CA VAL A 550 -38.62 -34.63 -8.57
C VAL A 550 -38.96 -33.14 -8.50
N LEU A 551 -40.08 -32.75 -7.91
CA LEU A 551 -40.50 -31.36 -7.79
C LEU A 551 -39.79 -30.62 -6.62
N LEU A 552 -39.36 -31.35 -5.58
CA LEU A 552 -38.58 -30.76 -4.46
C LEU A 552 -37.08 -30.68 -4.70
N ALA A 553 -36.57 -31.24 -5.79
CA ALA A 553 -35.17 -31.13 -6.21
C ALA A 553 -34.94 -30.02 -7.24
N LEU A 554 -35.99 -29.29 -7.66
CA LEU A 554 -35.92 -28.21 -8.65
C LEU A 554 -36.32 -26.82 -8.09
N GLU A 555 -36.68 -26.73 -6.78
CA GLU A 555 -36.72 -25.48 -6.03
C GLU A 555 -35.56 -25.44 -5.00
#